data_e6478d5f5192ddb55caed3e776d1721d
#
_entry.id   e6478d5f5192ddb55caed3e776d1721d
#
_cell.length_a   1.000
_cell.length_b   1.000
_cell.length_c   1.000
_cell.angle_alpha   90.00
_cell.angle_beta   90.00
_cell.angle_gamma   90.00
#
_symmetry.space_group_name_H-M   'P 1'
#
loop_
_entity.id
_entity.type
_entity.pdbx_description
1 polymer ?
#
loop_
_entity_poly.entity_id
_entity_poly.type
_entity_poly.pdbx_seq_one_letter_code
_entity_poly.pdbx_strand_id
1 'polypeptide(L)'
;DAGSAFLAVPARDEYAAYLSSGTWSLLGVENAAAITGPDSCAANFTNEGGYAFRYRSLKNIIGKRMIKSVRRELGEKTGTRPSFPELIAAAKEAADFPSCVDPDDNRFLAPASMIEEVRAACADTHQPVPAATGEVMQCVYNSLTQDYRRAVETLQSLTGKTYTSLNIVGGGSQDGYLNQQTANATGLTVFAGPTEGTALGNLMVQFIHSGDFADLAEARAAIRRSFEIKEYQPE
;
A
#
# COMPACT_ATOMS: atom_id res chain seq x y z
N ASP A 1 12.81 -8.38 -5.72
CA ASP A 1 11.76 -8.31 -4.71
C ASP A 1 10.59 -7.46 -5.19
N ALA A 2 10.61 -6.14 -5.05
CA ALA A 2 9.50 -5.27 -5.48
C ALA A 2 9.15 -5.42 -6.97
N GLY A 3 10.16 -5.57 -7.84
CA GLY A 3 9.95 -5.83 -9.26
C GLY A 3 9.13 -7.07 -9.54
N SER A 4 9.44 -8.15 -8.85
CA SER A 4 8.68 -9.39 -8.98
C SER A 4 7.24 -9.21 -8.47
N ALA A 5 7.03 -8.49 -7.36
CA ALA A 5 5.70 -8.23 -6.86
C ALA A 5 4.81 -7.49 -7.88
N PHE A 6 5.36 -6.49 -8.58
CA PHE A 6 4.65 -5.78 -9.66
C PHE A 6 4.30 -6.68 -10.85
N LEU A 7 5.16 -7.66 -11.18
CA LEU A 7 4.86 -8.62 -12.25
C LEU A 7 3.66 -9.50 -11.92
N ALA A 8 3.49 -9.86 -10.65
CA ALA A 8 2.36 -10.68 -10.20
C ALA A 8 1.04 -9.91 -10.07
N VAL A 9 1.06 -8.59 -10.22
CA VAL A 9 -0.17 -7.80 -10.15
C VAL A 9 -1.12 -8.26 -11.25
N PRO A 10 -2.33 -8.74 -10.91
CA PRO A 10 -3.27 -9.26 -11.88
C PRO A 10 -4.05 -8.15 -12.59
N ALA A 11 -3.37 -7.08 -12.99
CA ALA A 11 -3.96 -5.94 -13.68
C ALA A 11 -4.71 -6.37 -14.94
N ARG A 12 -5.85 -5.74 -15.19
CA ARG A 12 -6.70 -6.03 -16.36
C ARG A 12 -6.38 -5.13 -17.53
N ASP A 13 -5.85 -3.94 -17.27
CA ASP A 13 -5.56 -2.92 -18.28
C ASP A 13 -4.42 -2.00 -17.83
N GLU A 14 -4.11 -1.01 -18.64
CA GLU A 14 -3.06 -0.02 -18.39
C GLU A 14 -3.46 1.14 -17.46
N TYR A 15 -4.71 1.16 -17.01
CA TYR A 15 -5.24 2.18 -16.08
C TYR A 15 -5.23 1.69 -14.64
N ALA A 16 -4.40 0.70 -14.35
CA ALA A 16 -4.20 0.15 -13.03
C ALA A 16 -2.99 0.79 -12.34
N ALA A 17 -3.16 1.28 -11.12
CA ALA A 17 -2.07 1.55 -10.20
C ALA A 17 -1.78 0.29 -9.36
N TYR A 18 -0.56 0.18 -8.84
CA TYR A 18 -0.04 -1.00 -8.15
C TYR A 18 0.44 -0.62 -6.76
N LEU A 19 0.11 -1.44 -5.78
CA LEU A 19 0.56 -1.31 -4.41
C LEU A 19 1.13 -2.64 -3.91
N SER A 20 2.45 -2.74 -3.81
CA SER A 20 3.09 -3.84 -3.09
C SER A 20 3.08 -3.52 -1.60
N SER A 21 2.16 -4.13 -0.87
CA SER A 21 1.93 -3.84 0.54
C SER A 21 2.55 -4.90 1.45
N GLY A 22 3.72 -4.59 1.98
CA GLY A 22 4.46 -5.38 2.96
C GLY A 22 4.67 -4.61 4.26
N THR A 23 5.91 -4.59 4.74
CA THR A 23 6.34 -3.69 5.83
C THR A 23 6.34 -2.25 5.33
N TRP A 24 6.86 -2.03 4.14
CA TRP A 24 6.71 -0.83 3.33
C TRP A 24 5.56 -1.01 2.35
N SER A 25 4.98 0.09 1.93
CA SER A 25 4.03 0.17 0.83
C SER A 25 4.72 0.83 -0.37
N LEU A 26 4.86 0.09 -1.45
CA LEU A 26 5.42 0.58 -2.71
C LEU A 26 4.27 0.84 -3.66
N LEU A 27 3.87 2.10 -3.79
CA LEU A 27 2.76 2.51 -4.65
C LEU A 27 3.31 3.11 -5.94
N GLY A 28 2.87 2.60 -7.08
CA GLY A 28 3.38 3.05 -8.37
C GLY A 28 2.65 2.48 -9.57
N VAL A 29 3.26 2.71 -10.73
CA VAL A 29 2.75 2.28 -12.04
C VAL A 29 3.87 1.79 -12.92
N GLU A 30 3.54 1.03 -13.96
CA GLU A 30 4.47 0.64 -15.02
C GLU A 30 4.39 1.60 -16.20
N ASN A 31 5.53 2.11 -16.66
CA ASN A 31 5.65 3.02 -17.78
C ASN A 31 6.65 2.50 -18.83
N ALA A 32 6.49 2.96 -20.08
CA ALA A 32 7.45 2.68 -21.14
C ALA A 32 8.75 3.49 -20.99
N ALA A 33 8.68 4.65 -20.34
CA ALA A 33 9.82 5.53 -20.08
C ALA A 33 9.84 5.98 -18.62
N ALA A 34 11.03 6.32 -18.12
CA ALA A 34 11.20 6.88 -16.78
C ALA A 34 10.59 8.29 -16.68
N ILE A 35 10.04 8.61 -15.52
CA ILE A 35 9.54 9.95 -15.19
C ILE A 35 10.62 10.66 -14.37
N THR A 36 11.41 11.55 -15.00
CA THR A 36 12.61 12.16 -14.39
C THR A 36 12.49 13.66 -14.18
N GLY A 37 11.30 14.24 -14.29
CA GLY A 37 11.06 15.66 -14.12
C GLY A 37 11.23 16.14 -12.66
N PRO A 38 11.36 17.45 -12.43
CA PRO A 38 11.50 18.02 -11.10
C PRO A 38 10.30 17.71 -10.18
N ASP A 39 9.10 17.63 -10.74
CA ASP A 39 7.89 17.32 -9.97
C ASP A 39 7.90 15.89 -9.42
N SER A 40 8.41 14.92 -10.21
CA SER A 40 8.60 13.53 -9.78
C SER A 40 9.62 13.45 -8.63
N CYS A 41 10.72 14.19 -8.75
CA CYS A 41 11.74 14.28 -7.72
C CYS A 41 11.19 14.93 -6.44
N ALA A 42 10.50 16.05 -6.55
CA ALA A 42 9.89 16.75 -5.42
C ALA A 42 8.84 15.91 -4.69
N ALA A 43 8.11 15.09 -5.43
CA ALA A 43 7.11 14.15 -4.88
C ALA A 43 7.72 12.82 -4.36
N ASN A 44 9.06 12.68 -4.41
CA ASN A 44 9.80 11.50 -3.97
C ASN A 44 9.42 10.21 -4.70
N PHE A 45 9.15 10.31 -6.02
CA PHE A 45 8.99 9.15 -6.87
C PHE A 45 10.33 8.70 -7.44
N THR A 46 10.55 7.39 -7.43
CA THR A 46 11.71 6.75 -8.03
C THR A 46 11.34 6.04 -9.32
N ASN A 47 12.33 5.78 -10.18
CA ASN A 47 12.18 4.95 -11.36
C ASN A 47 13.08 3.73 -11.23
N GLU A 48 12.50 2.57 -11.27
CA GLU A 48 13.22 1.31 -11.20
C GLU A 48 13.01 0.51 -12.50
N GLY A 49 14.05 -0.18 -12.96
CA GLY A 49 13.95 -1.07 -14.11
C GLY A 49 12.99 -2.22 -13.83
N GLY A 50 12.18 -2.56 -14.83
CA GLY A 50 11.21 -3.64 -14.78
C GLY A 50 11.41 -4.67 -15.90
N TYR A 51 10.47 -5.59 -16.02
CA TYR A 51 10.42 -6.59 -17.07
C TYR A 51 10.23 -5.92 -18.45
N ALA A 52 10.80 -6.52 -19.49
CA ALA A 52 10.71 -6.05 -20.88
C ALA A 52 11.13 -4.58 -21.06
N PHE A 53 12.18 -4.15 -20.34
CA PHE A 53 12.74 -2.79 -20.40
C PHE A 53 11.73 -1.67 -20.02
N ARG A 54 10.66 -2.02 -19.31
CA ARG A 54 9.74 -1.04 -18.76
C ARG A 54 10.29 -0.47 -17.44
N TYR A 55 9.74 0.64 -17.02
CA TYR A 55 10.06 1.29 -15.76
C TYR A 55 8.90 1.18 -14.78
N ARG A 56 9.22 1.07 -13.51
CA ARG A 56 8.28 1.22 -12.41
C ARG A 56 8.53 2.57 -11.77
N SER A 57 7.60 3.50 -11.96
CA SER A 57 7.62 4.77 -11.26
C SER A 57 6.83 4.60 -9.98
N LEU A 58 7.50 4.64 -8.83
CA LEU A 58 6.90 4.31 -7.54
C LEU A 58 7.39 5.22 -6.42
N LYS A 59 6.56 5.30 -5.37
CA LYS A 59 6.87 5.96 -4.11
C LYS A 59 6.91 4.91 -3.00
N ASN A 60 7.91 5.03 -2.11
CA ASN A 60 8.00 4.27 -0.86
C ASN A 60 7.23 5.00 0.24
N ILE A 61 6.27 4.34 0.83
CA ILE A 61 5.47 4.81 1.97
C ILE A 61 5.76 3.89 3.15
N ILE A 62 5.85 4.41 4.37
CA ILE A 62 6.14 3.60 5.57
C ILE A 62 5.16 2.43 5.75
N GLY A 63 3.92 2.59 5.30
CA GLY A 63 2.96 1.51 5.17
C GLY A 63 2.63 0.80 6.50
N LYS A 64 2.48 -0.52 6.43
CA LYS A 64 2.09 -1.35 7.59
C LYS A 64 3.15 -1.41 8.70
N ARG A 65 4.32 -0.81 8.52
CA ARG A 65 5.32 -0.69 9.60
C ARG A 65 4.74 0.03 10.81
N MET A 66 3.94 1.08 10.60
CA MET A 66 3.27 1.80 11.70
C MET A 66 2.37 0.85 12.49
N ILE A 67 1.51 0.09 11.82
CA ILE A 67 0.61 -0.90 12.44
C ILE A 67 1.40 -1.97 13.21
N LYS A 68 2.46 -2.51 12.59
CA LYS A 68 3.32 -3.52 13.22
C LYS A 68 4.04 -2.97 14.46
N SER A 69 4.46 -1.70 14.42
CA SER A 69 5.13 -1.04 15.54
C SER A 69 4.17 -0.80 16.70
N VAL A 70 2.96 -0.29 16.45
CA VAL A 70 1.90 -0.19 17.48
C VAL A 70 1.61 -1.55 18.10
N ARG A 71 1.42 -2.59 17.27
CA ARG A 71 1.16 -3.95 17.73
C ARG A 71 2.27 -4.50 18.63
N ARG A 72 3.52 -4.28 18.25
CA ARG A 72 4.69 -4.69 19.06
C ARG A 72 4.71 -3.98 20.40
N GLU A 73 4.57 -2.66 20.39
CA GLU A 73 4.60 -1.81 21.58
C GLU A 73 3.49 -2.18 22.58
N LEU A 74 2.28 -2.45 22.09
CA LEU A 74 1.18 -2.92 22.93
C LEU A 74 1.53 -4.28 23.59
N GLY A 75 2.13 -5.20 22.83
CA GLY A 75 2.58 -6.48 23.37
C GLY A 75 3.66 -6.35 24.44
N GLU A 76 4.59 -5.42 24.27
CA GLU A 76 5.64 -5.12 25.26
C GLU A 76 5.05 -4.51 26.55
N LYS A 77 4.03 -3.63 26.42
CA LYS A 77 3.37 -2.99 27.56
C LYS A 77 2.44 -3.93 28.35
N THR A 78 1.74 -4.83 27.67
CA THR A 78 0.69 -5.66 28.28
C THR A 78 1.11 -7.11 28.52
N GLY A 79 2.26 -7.52 28.04
CA GLY A 79 2.73 -8.91 28.08
C GLY A 79 2.07 -9.83 27.03
N THR A 80 1.04 -9.35 26.32
CA THR A 80 0.35 -10.12 25.28
C THR A 80 0.19 -9.27 24.02
N ARG A 81 0.75 -9.76 22.90
CA ARG A 81 0.67 -9.06 21.63
C ARG A 81 -0.71 -9.25 21.01
N PRO A 82 -1.49 -8.17 20.78
CA PRO A 82 -2.81 -8.28 20.15
C PRO A 82 -2.69 -8.87 18.74
N SER A 83 -3.71 -9.59 18.29
CA SER A 83 -3.80 -10.05 16.91
C SER A 83 -4.15 -8.88 15.96
N PHE A 84 -3.91 -9.04 14.66
CA PHE A 84 -4.36 -8.05 13.69
C PHE A 84 -5.88 -7.87 13.65
N PRO A 85 -6.70 -8.94 13.71
CA PRO A 85 -8.15 -8.81 13.82
C PRO A 85 -8.61 -7.98 15.03
N GLU A 86 -7.99 -8.13 16.19
CA GLU A 86 -8.31 -7.33 17.38
C GLU A 86 -8.00 -5.84 17.17
N LEU A 87 -6.86 -5.52 16.55
CA LEU A 87 -6.51 -4.13 16.22
C LEU A 87 -7.46 -3.53 15.18
N ILE A 88 -7.87 -4.31 14.18
CA ILE A 88 -8.85 -3.89 13.17
C ILE A 88 -10.21 -3.64 13.84
N ALA A 89 -10.64 -4.52 14.74
CA ALA A 89 -11.89 -4.34 15.48
C ALA A 89 -11.87 -3.05 16.30
N ALA A 90 -10.78 -2.81 17.05
CA ALA A 90 -10.61 -1.59 17.82
C ALA A 90 -10.62 -0.32 16.94
N ALA A 91 -9.98 -0.36 15.76
CA ALA A 91 -10.02 0.76 14.81
C ALA A 91 -11.45 1.03 14.30
N LYS A 92 -12.19 -0.03 13.97
CA LYS A 92 -13.60 0.09 13.53
C LYS A 92 -14.52 0.70 14.59
N GLU A 93 -14.29 0.38 15.86
CA GLU A 93 -15.03 1.01 16.97
C GLU A 93 -14.72 2.51 17.10
N ALA A 94 -13.56 2.95 16.60
CA ALA A 94 -13.14 4.35 16.58
C ALA A 94 -13.20 4.95 15.15
N ALA A 95 -14.06 4.43 14.27
CA ALA A 95 -14.09 4.80 12.85
C ALA A 95 -14.32 6.31 12.61
N ASP A 96 -15.00 6.98 13.52
CA ASP A 96 -15.27 8.43 13.46
C ASP A 96 -14.09 9.30 13.95
N PHE A 97 -12.98 8.70 14.40
CA PHE A 97 -11.82 9.45 14.84
C PHE A 97 -11.14 10.13 13.64
N PRO A 98 -11.06 11.48 13.61
CA PRO A 98 -10.80 12.21 12.36
C PRO A 98 -9.31 12.39 12.04
N SER A 99 -8.42 12.25 13.04
CA SER A 99 -7.03 12.69 12.89
C SER A 99 -6.25 11.80 11.94
N CYS A 100 -5.30 12.41 11.24
CA CYS A 100 -4.29 11.74 10.43
C CYS A 100 -2.94 12.46 10.54
N VAL A 101 -1.88 11.73 10.36
CA VAL A 101 -0.49 12.23 10.38
C VAL A 101 0.16 11.97 9.02
N ASP A 102 1.29 12.60 8.75
CA ASP A 102 2.04 12.32 7.54
C ASP A 102 2.95 11.08 7.77
N PRO A 103 2.68 9.93 7.11
CA PRO A 103 3.50 8.73 7.28
C PRO A 103 4.95 8.92 6.82
N ASP A 104 5.22 9.89 5.95
CA ASP A 104 6.56 10.15 5.42
C ASP A 104 7.43 11.01 6.37
N ASP A 105 6.87 11.48 7.50
CA ASP A 105 7.66 12.17 8.51
C ASP A 105 8.72 11.24 9.12
N ASN A 106 9.95 11.72 9.17
CA ASN A 106 11.09 10.97 9.69
C ASN A 106 10.91 10.46 11.13
N ARG A 107 10.01 11.08 11.91
CA ARG A 107 9.68 10.63 13.28
C ARG A 107 9.17 9.18 13.32
N PHE A 108 8.55 8.71 12.23
CA PHE A 108 7.98 7.35 12.15
C PHE A 108 8.96 6.28 11.64
N LEU A 109 10.17 6.66 11.20
CA LEU A 109 11.14 5.70 10.67
C LEU A 109 11.63 4.70 11.72
N ALA A 110 12.00 5.17 12.91
CA ALA A 110 12.51 4.33 13.99
C ALA A 110 12.23 4.94 15.38
N PRO A 111 10.96 5.22 15.73
CA PRO A 111 10.62 5.83 17.00
C PRO A 111 10.83 4.86 18.16
N ALA A 112 11.14 5.40 19.34
CA ALA A 112 11.14 4.64 20.59
C ALA A 112 9.71 4.15 20.92
N SER A 113 8.70 4.98 20.67
CA SER A 113 7.27 4.65 20.78
C SER A 113 6.51 5.19 19.58
N MET A 114 5.95 4.30 18.78
CA MET A 114 5.10 4.70 17.65
C MET A 114 3.81 5.37 18.13
N ILE A 115 3.26 4.91 19.24
CA ILE A 115 2.02 5.47 19.79
C ILE A 115 2.23 6.91 20.23
N GLU A 116 3.31 7.20 20.93
CA GLU A 116 3.60 8.56 21.40
C GLU A 116 3.95 9.50 20.24
N GLU A 117 4.64 9.01 19.20
CA GLU A 117 4.93 9.82 18.01
C GLU A 117 3.65 10.17 17.22
N VAL A 118 2.70 9.23 17.09
CA VAL A 118 1.40 9.52 16.49
C VAL A 118 0.64 10.58 17.31
N ARG A 119 0.65 10.47 18.64
CA ARG A 119 0.04 11.46 19.54
C ARG A 119 0.69 12.83 19.42
N ALA A 120 2.02 12.87 19.44
CA ALA A 120 2.77 14.10 19.30
C ALA A 120 2.50 14.78 17.94
N ALA A 121 2.51 14.02 16.86
CA ALA A 121 2.22 14.54 15.52
C ALA A 121 0.80 15.13 15.41
N CYS A 122 -0.20 14.49 16.03
CA CYS A 122 -1.56 15.06 16.11
C CYS A 122 -1.59 16.35 16.93
N ALA A 123 -0.89 16.39 18.07
CA ALA A 123 -0.80 17.59 18.91
C ALA A 123 -0.10 18.74 18.16
N ASP A 124 1.02 18.49 17.50
CA ASP A 124 1.79 19.46 16.73
C ASP A 124 0.96 20.10 15.60
N THR A 125 0.04 19.33 15.05
CA THR A 125 -0.88 19.77 13.97
C THR A 125 -2.24 20.24 14.47
N HIS A 126 -2.40 20.41 15.79
CA HIS A 126 -3.65 20.87 16.45
C HIS A 126 -4.87 20.00 16.13
N GLN A 127 -4.65 18.71 15.88
CA GLN A 127 -5.71 17.72 15.68
C GLN A 127 -6.08 17.05 17.01
N PRO A 128 -7.27 16.42 17.12
CA PRO A 128 -7.59 15.55 18.24
C PRO A 128 -6.50 14.50 18.48
N VAL A 129 -6.03 14.40 19.73
CA VAL A 129 -4.96 13.47 20.10
C VAL A 129 -5.57 12.11 20.46
N PRO A 130 -5.16 11.00 19.83
CA PRO A 130 -5.74 9.69 20.10
C PRO A 130 -5.37 9.21 21.50
N ALA A 131 -6.39 8.88 22.33
CA ALA A 131 -6.22 8.38 23.69
C ALA A 131 -6.24 6.84 23.76
N ALA A 132 -7.24 6.25 23.11
CA ALA A 132 -7.44 4.80 23.10
C ALA A 132 -6.67 4.10 21.96
N THR A 133 -6.40 2.80 22.12
CA THR A 133 -5.75 1.99 21.07
C THR A 133 -6.50 2.06 19.74
N GLY A 134 -7.84 2.01 19.78
CA GLY A 134 -8.68 2.10 18.58
C GLY A 134 -8.47 3.41 17.84
N GLU A 135 -8.41 4.53 18.56
CA GLU A 135 -8.18 5.87 17.99
C GLU A 135 -6.77 5.98 17.37
N VAL A 136 -5.75 5.43 18.05
CA VAL A 136 -4.39 5.36 17.48
C VAL A 136 -4.38 4.57 16.19
N MET A 137 -5.02 3.41 16.17
CA MET A 137 -5.12 2.57 14.98
C MET A 137 -5.90 3.24 13.86
N GLN A 138 -7.03 3.88 14.18
CA GLN A 138 -7.82 4.62 13.19
C GLN A 138 -7.03 5.80 12.62
N CYS A 139 -6.31 6.55 13.44
CA CYS A 139 -5.41 7.60 12.98
C CYS A 139 -4.35 7.06 12.00
N VAL A 140 -3.76 5.89 12.28
CA VAL A 140 -2.81 5.24 11.37
C VAL A 140 -3.48 4.82 10.06
N TYR A 141 -4.68 4.23 10.10
CA TYR A 141 -5.43 3.87 8.89
C TYR A 141 -5.78 5.10 8.04
N ASN A 142 -6.29 6.17 8.67
CA ASN A 142 -6.54 7.45 7.99
C ASN A 142 -5.27 7.98 7.30
N SER A 143 -4.15 7.94 8.02
CA SER A 143 -2.87 8.44 7.53
C SER A 143 -2.39 7.69 6.28
N LEU A 144 -2.42 6.36 6.33
CA LEU A 144 -1.98 5.52 5.21
C LEU A 144 -2.88 5.70 3.99
N THR A 145 -4.19 5.73 4.18
CA THR A 145 -5.14 5.84 3.06
C THR A 145 -5.11 7.22 2.41
N GLN A 146 -4.93 8.28 3.20
CA GLN A 146 -4.75 9.64 2.67
C GLN A 146 -3.43 9.76 1.90
N ASP A 147 -2.37 9.10 2.34
CA ASP A 147 -1.11 9.12 1.60
C ASP A 147 -1.19 8.30 0.30
N TYR A 148 -1.89 7.16 0.31
CA TYR A 148 -2.17 6.42 -0.93
C TYR A 148 -2.98 7.27 -1.92
N ARG A 149 -3.98 8.01 -1.44
CA ARG A 149 -4.73 8.95 -2.26
C ARG A 149 -3.81 10.00 -2.88
N ARG A 150 -2.98 10.70 -2.06
CA ARG A 150 -2.04 11.71 -2.56
C ARG A 150 -1.08 11.13 -3.59
N ALA A 151 -0.57 9.92 -3.36
CA ALA A 151 0.33 9.23 -4.27
C ALA A 151 -0.34 8.91 -5.61
N VAL A 152 -1.60 8.46 -5.62
CA VAL A 152 -2.37 8.22 -6.85
C VAL A 152 -2.63 9.54 -7.60
N GLU A 153 -3.06 10.59 -6.91
CA GLU A 153 -3.29 11.91 -7.50
C GLU A 153 -2.00 12.47 -8.14
N THR A 154 -0.87 12.31 -7.46
CA THR A 154 0.44 12.71 -7.99
C THR A 154 0.82 11.90 -9.22
N LEU A 155 0.64 10.58 -9.20
CA LEU A 155 0.90 9.73 -10.38
C LEU A 155 0.04 10.14 -11.56
N GLN A 156 -1.23 10.46 -11.35
CA GLN A 156 -2.13 10.96 -12.42
C GLN A 156 -1.60 12.26 -13.01
N SER A 157 -1.13 13.19 -12.18
CA SER A 157 -0.52 14.44 -12.64
C SER A 157 0.77 14.19 -13.42
N LEU A 158 1.65 13.32 -12.93
CA LEU A 158 2.95 13.03 -13.55
C LEU A 158 2.83 12.27 -14.88
N THR A 159 1.84 11.39 -15.01
CA THR A 159 1.65 10.54 -16.20
C THR A 159 0.66 11.09 -17.20
N GLY A 160 -0.19 12.05 -16.80
CA GLY A 160 -1.32 12.52 -17.59
C GLY A 160 -2.43 11.47 -17.79
N LYS A 161 -2.38 10.37 -17.03
CA LYS A 161 -3.37 9.27 -17.06
C LYS A 161 -4.32 9.35 -15.89
N THR A 162 -5.56 8.94 -16.09
CA THR A 162 -6.53 8.70 -15.00
C THR A 162 -6.56 7.21 -14.72
N TYR A 163 -6.23 6.82 -13.50
CA TYR A 163 -6.30 5.41 -13.06
C TYR A 163 -7.70 5.08 -12.58
N THR A 164 -8.14 3.85 -12.82
CA THR A 164 -9.48 3.35 -12.48
C THR A 164 -9.45 2.28 -11.40
N SER A 165 -8.28 1.68 -11.19
CA SER A 165 -8.11 0.64 -10.17
C SER A 165 -6.77 0.74 -9.45
N LEU A 166 -6.74 0.24 -8.22
CA LEU A 166 -5.54 0.03 -7.43
C LEU A 166 -5.43 -1.44 -7.07
N ASN A 167 -4.37 -2.09 -7.53
CA ASN A 167 -4.13 -3.51 -7.28
C ASN A 167 -3.14 -3.67 -6.12
N ILE A 168 -3.57 -4.32 -5.04
CA ILE A 168 -2.79 -4.52 -3.82
C ILE A 168 -2.31 -5.97 -3.76
N VAL A 169 -0.99 -6.18 -3.77
CA VAL A 169 -0.35 -7.48 -3.61
C VAL A 169 0.51 -7.52 -2.34
N GLY A 170 0.88 -8.71 -1.91
CA GLY A 170 1.66 -8.91 -0.68
C GLY A 170 0.77 -9.07 0.55
N GLY A 171 1.40 -9.17 1.73
CA GLY A 171 0.69 -9.41 3.00
C GLY A 171 -0.35 -8.35 3.38
N GLY A 172 -0.28 -7.14 2.80
CA GLY A 172 -1.27 -6.09 2.99
C GLY A 172 -2.61 -6.38 2.33
N SER A 173 -2.64 -7.20 1.30
CA SER A 173 -3.89 -7.60 0.64
C SER A 173 -4.87 -8.33 1.56
N GLN A 174 -4.38 -8.85 2.69
CA GLN A 174 -5.21 -9.54 3.70
C GLN A 174 -5.91 -8.59 4.67
N ASP A 175 -5.53 -7.31 4.71
CA ASP A 175 -6.15 -6.31 5.59
C ASP A 175 -7.38 -5.70 4.90
N GLY A 176 -8.52 -6.38 5.02
CA GLY A 176 -9.77 -5.97 4.37
C GLY A 176 -10.25 -4.58 4.80
N TYR A 177 -9.94 -4.15 6.04
CA TYR A 177 -10.31 -2.83 6.51
C TYR A 177 -9.48 -1.74 5.82
N LEU A 178 -8.15 -1.90 5.79
CA LEU A 178 -7.28 -0.99 5.05
C LEU A 178 -7.65 -0.92 3.56
N ASN A 179 -7.96 -2.07 2.95
CA ASN A 179 -8.31 -2.15 1.53
C ASN A 179 -9.62 -1.39 1.23
N GLN A 180 -10.66 -1.54 2.07
CA GLN A 180 -11.91 -0.79 1.92
C GLN A 180 -11.69 0.72 2.15
N GLN A 181 -10.99 1.09 3.22
CA GLN A 181 -10.66 2.50 3.47
C GLN A 181 -9.81 3.11 2.35
N THR A 182 -8.94 2.30 1.72
CA THR A 182 -8.16 2.72 0.54
C THR A 182 -9.07 2.97 -0.66
N ALA A 183 -10.04 2.10 -0.93
CA ALA A 183 -11.02 2.30 -1.99
C ALA A 183 -11.80 3.61 -1.74
N ASN A 184 -12.29 3.83 -0.53
CA ASN A 184 -13.04 5.01 -0.15
C ASN A 184 -12.20 6.30 -0.30
N ALA A 185 -10.95 6.29 0.16
CA ALA A 185 -10.09 7.46 0.10
C ALA A 185 -9.63 7.80 -1.31
N THR A 186 -9.30 6.80 -2.14
CA THR A 186 -8.79 7.00 -3.49
C THR A 186 -9.89 7.18 -4.54
N GLY A 187 -11.10 6.72 -4.26
CA GLY A 187 -12.20 6.64 -5.24
C GLY A 187 -11.98 5.57 -6.30
N LEU A 188 -11.00 4.68 -6.12
CA LEU A 188 -10.66 3.63 -7.07
C LEU A 188 -11.21 2.28 -6.62
N THR A 189 -11.57 1.42 -7.57
CA THR A 189 -11.77 0.01 -7.27
C THR A 189 -10.45 -0.61 -6.82
N VAL A 190 -10.45 -1.22 -5.62
CA VAL A 190 -9.28 -1.92 -5.09
C VAL A 190 -9.41 -3.43 -5.34
N PHE A 191 -8.40 -4.02 -5.97
CA PHE A 191 -8.25 -5.47 -6.15
C PHE A 191 -7.13 -5.96 -5.23
N ALA A 192 -7.46 -6.78 -4.23
CA ALA A 192 -6.52 -7.23 -3.21
C ALA A 192 -6.19 -8.72 -3.36
N GLY A 193 -4.94 -9.01 -3.63
CA GLY A 193 -4.35 -10.33 -3.87
C GLY A 193 -3.49 -10.36 -5.15
N PRO A 194 -2.65 -11.38 -5.29
CA PRO A 194 -2.33 -12.42 -4.32
C PRO A 194 -1.41 -11.96 -3.19
N THR A 195 -1.39 -12.71 -2.08
CA THR A 195 -0.53 -12.41 -0.92
C THR A 195 0.95 -12.60 -1.22
N GLU A 196 1.31 -13.65 -1.94
CA GLU A 196 2.69 -14.02 -2.27
C GLU A 196 3.15 -13.44 -3.62
N GLY A 197 2.84 -12.14 -3.84
CA GLY A 197 3.11 -11.46 -5.11
C GLY A 197 4.57 -11.56 -5.57
N THR A 198 5.53 -11.39 -4.67
CA THR A 198 6.96 -11.45 -5.01
C THR A 198 7.37 -12.82 -5.55
N ALA A 199 6.99 -13.90 -4.86
CA ALA A 199 7.32 -15.26 -5.28
C ALA A 199 6.64 -15.60 -6.61
N LEU A 200 5.37 -15.26 -6.74
CA LEU A 200 4.60 -15.50 -7.96
C LEU A 200 5.17 -14.75 -9.16
N GLY A 201 5.51 -13.48 -9.02
CA GLY A 201 6.10 -12.70 -10.12
C GLY A 201 7.46 -13.23 -10.56
N ASN A 202 8.26 -13.75 -9.63
CA ASN A 202 9.52 -14.42 -9.96
C ASN A 202 9.27 -15.71 -10.78
N LEU A 203 8.30 -16.54 -10.35
CA LEU A 203 7.92 -17.75 -11.07
C LEU A 203 7.35 -17.43 -12.46
N MET A 204 6.53 -16.37 -12.59
CA MET A 204 5.95 -16.01 -13.89
C MET A 204 7.02 -15.69 -14.94
N VAL A 205 8.10 -15.00 -14.57
CA VAL A 205 9.20 -14.71 -15.50
C VAL A 205 9.89 -16.01 -15.95
N GLN A 206 10.07 -16.94 -15.03
CA GLN A 206 10.67 -18.25 -15.36
C GLN A 206 9.76 -19.05 -16.31
N PHE A 207 8.45 -19.07 -16.06
CA PHE A 207 7.48 -19.73 -16.94
C PHE A 207 7.36 -19.08 -18.32
N ILE A 208 7.49 -17.76 -18.41
CA ILE A 208 7.58 -17.09 -19.71
C ILE A 208 8.87 -17.49 -20.42
N HIS A 209 10.00 -17.56 -19.71
CA HIS A 209 11.28 -17.95 -20.30
C HIS A 209 11.29 -19.41 -20.77
N SER A 210 10.65 -20.33 -20.04
CA SER A 210 10.52 -21.74 -20.42
C SER A 210 9.50 -21.98 -21.54
N GLY A 211 8.67 -20.99 -21.87
CA GLY A 211 7.63 -21.10 -22.90
C GLY A 211 6.30 -21.65 -22.41
N ASP A 212 6.11 -21.80 -21.09
CA ASP A 212 4.83 -22.20 -20.51
C ASP A 212 3.76 -21.11 -20.60
N PHE A 213 4.20 -19.83 -20.61
CA PHE A 213 3.38 -18.67 -20.94
C PHE A 213 4.01 -17.90 -22.10
N ALA A 214 3.17 -17.41 -23.01
CA ALA A 214 3.62 -16.64 -24.15
C ALA A 214 4.16 -15.26 -23.75
N ASP A 215 3.53 -14.62 -22.75
CA ASP A 215 3.88 -13.28 -22.30
C ASP A 215 3.36 -12.98 -20.87
N LEU A 216 3.64 -11.76 -20.40
CA LEU A 216 3.21 -11.29 -19.08
C LEU A 216 1.68 -11.19 -18.96
N ALA A 217 0.97 -10.89 -20.04
CA ALA A 217 -0.49 -10.79 -20.01
C ALA A 217 -1.13 -12.14 -19.74
N GLU A 218 -0.62 -13.21 -20.36
CA GLU A 218 -1.06 -14.59 -20.12
C GLU A 218 -0.72 -15.04 -18.70
N ALA A 219 0.47 -14.74 -18.21
CA ALA A 219 0.89 -15.04 -16.85
C ALA A 219 0.01 -14.34 -15.81
N ARG A 220 -0.29 -13.06 -15.98
CA ARG A 220 -1.22 -12.31 -15.11
C ARG A 220 -2.66 -12.84 -15.17
N ALA A 221 -3.10 -13.28 -16.35
CA ALA A 221 -4.40 -13.95 -16.50
C ALA A 221 -4.44 -15.30 -15.74
N ALA A 222 -3.35 -16.05 -15.74
CA ALA A 222 -3.22 -17.27 -14.95
C ALA A 222 -3.31 -16.99 -13.45
N ILE A 223 -2.64 -15.95 -12.94
CA ILE A 223 -2.76 -15.51 -11.54
C ILE A 223 -4.22 -15.21 -11.18
N ARG A 224 -4.93 -14.43 -12.02
CA ARG A 224 -6.36 -14.12 -11.78
C ARG A 224 -7.24 -15.35 -11.66
N ARG A 225 -6.95 -16.41 -12.41
CA ARG A 225 -7.72 -17.67 -12.37
C ARG A 225 -7.33 -18.57 -11.21
N SER A 226 -6.10 -18.45 -10.71
CA SER A 226 -5.54 -19.39 -9.73
C SER A 226 -5.63 -18.91 -8.29
N PHE A 227 -5.79 -17.62 -8.07
CA PHE A 227 -5.80 -17.02 -6.74
C PHE A 227 -7.07 -16.20 -6.51
N GLU A 228 -7.52 -16.16 -5.27
CA GLU A 228 -8.60 -15.27 -4.86
C GLU A 228 -8.12 -13.82 -4.90
N ILE A 229 -8.83 -13.00 -5.65
CA ILE A 229 -8.64 -11.55 -5.71
C ILE A 229 -9.91 -10.90 -5.17
N LYS A 230 -9.83 -10.30 -4.01
CA LYS A 230 -10.96 -9.60 -3.38
C LYS A 230 -11.12 -8.22 -3.99
N GLU A 231 -12.36 -7.86 -4.26
CA GLU A 231 -12.72 -6.55 -4.83
C GLU A 231 -13.38 -5.67 -3.76
N TYR A 232 -12.95 -4.41 -3.68
CA TYR A 232 -13.50 -3.39 -2.81
C TYR A 232 -13.87 -2.18 -3.65
N GLN A 233 -15.14 -1.80 -3.62
CA GLN A 233 -15.66 -0.61 -4.29
C GLN A 233 -15.69 0.56 -3.31
N PRO A 234 -15.48 1.81 -3.77
CA PRO A 234 -15.75 2.99 -2.96
C PRO A 234 -17.22 3.03 -2.49
N GLU A 235 -17.43 3.33 -1.20
CA GLU A 235 -18.76 3.46 -0.56
C GLU A 235 -19.12 4.92 -0.35
#